data_30d7cc37432c501c0bbf868a646f6b02
#
_entry.id   30d7cc37432c501c0bbf868a646f6b02
#
_cell.length_a   1.000
_cell.length_b   1.000
_cell.length_c   1.000
_cell.angle_alpha   90.00
_cell.angle_beta   90.00
_cell.angle_gamma   90.00
#
_symmetry.space_group_name_H-M   'P 1'
#
loop_
_entity.id
_entity.type
_entity.pdbx_description
1 polymer ?
#
loop_
_entity_poly.entity_id
_entity_poly.type
_entity_poly.pdbx_seq_one_letter_code
_entity_poly.pdbx_strand_id
1 'polypeptide(L)'
;MLIISNNELPTILGIMGRDTIAEILTSIRNAYMDQKRVVRITSTNSTENVVKILLREGFIENMRKQRENHKNFLVLTLRHQRARKKPYRNLLNLNRISRPGLRIYVNYQRIPRILGGMGIVILSTSRGIMTDREARLEGIGGEILCSIW
;
A
#
# COMPACT_ATOMS: atom_id res chain seq x y z
N MET A 1 -5.52 15.65 -12.21
CA MET A 1 -5.98 14.34 -11.71
C MET A 1 -7.10 13.83 -12.60
N LEU A 2 -6.97 12.66 -13.12
CA LEU A 2 -7.96 12.05 -13.99
C LEU A 2 -8.71 10.97 -13.21
N ILE A 3 -10.04 11.02 -13.25
CA ILE A 3 -10.89 10.02 -12.58
C ILE A 3 -11.59 9.20 -13.65
N ILE A 4 -11.40 7.89 -13.61
CA ILE A 4 -11.94 6.96 -14.61
C ILE A 4 -12.77 5.89 -13.92
N SER A 5 -13.96 5.62 -14.45
CA SER A 5 -14.83 4.57 -13.92
C SER A 5 -14.30 3.17 -14.26
N ASN A 6 -14.74 2.20 -13.47
CA ASN A 6 -14.25 0.82 -13.57
C ASN A 6 -14.53 0.15 -14.93
N ASN A 7 -15.48 0.69 -15.70
CA ASN A 7 -15.90 0.08 -16.97
C ASN A 7 -15.05 0.51 -18.17
N GLU A 8 -14.17 1.46 -18.01
CA GLU A 8 -13.47 2.07 -19.14
C GLU A 8 -12.05 1.56 -19.36
N LEU A 9 -11.45 0.85 -18.39
CA LEU A 9 -10.08 0.37 -18.48
C LEU A 9 -9.91 -1.04 -17.94
N PRO A 10 -9.28 -1.95 -18.70
CA PRO A 10 -8.73 -3.17 -18.15
C PRO A 10 -7.50 -2.78 -17.35
N THR A 11 -7.67 -2.62 -16.05
CA THR A 11 -6.57 -2.24 -15.18
C THR A 11 -5.91 -3.43 -14.54
N ILE A 12 -4.70 -3.25 -14.03
CA ILE A 12 -3.99 -4.26 -13.25
C ILE A 12 -4.84 -4.74 -12.08
N LEU A 13 -5.60 -3.84 -11.44
CA LEU A 13 -6.52 -4.21 -10.36
C LEU A 13 -7.68 -5.10 -10.85
N GLY A 14 -8.14 -4.92 -12.08
CA GLY A 14 -9.14 -5.81 -12.69
C GLY A 14 -8.57 -7.20 -12.93
N ILE A 15 -7.29 -7.31 -13.30
CA ILE A 15 -6.61 -8.58 -13.49
C ILE A 15 -6.42 -9.30 -12.15
N MET A 16 -6.25 -8.58 -11.06
CA MET A 16 -6.08 -9.16 -9.74
C MET A 16 -7.34 -9.79 -9.15
N GLY A 17 -8.52 -9.53 -9.72
CA GLY A 17 -9.79 -10.16 -9.35
C GLY A 17 -10.28 -9.91 -7.93
N ARG A 18 -9.46 -9.35 -7.06
CA ARG A 18 -9.78 -9.02 -5.67
C ARG A 18 -9.15 -7.69 -5.32
N ASP A 19 -9.73 -7.03 -4.33
CA ASP A 19 -9.20 -5.79 -3.83
C ASP A 19 -8.05 -6.07 -2.85
N THR A 20 -6.88 -6.40 -3.40
CA THR A 20 -5.69 -6.72 -2.61
C THR A 20 -5.20 -5.54 -1.78
N ILE A 21 -5.37 -4.33 -2.28
CA ILE A 21 -4.99 -3.12 -1.53
C ILE A 21 -5.85 -2.98 -0.28
N ALA A 22 -7.18 -3.16 -0.39
CA ALA A 22 -8.07 -3.12 0.76
C ALA A 22 -7.70 -4.19 1.78
N GLU A 23 -7.38 -5.40 1.33
CA GLU A 23 -6.97 -6.50 2.20
C GLU A 23 -5.73 -6.13 3.01
N ILE A 24 -4.70 -5.61 2.35
CA ILE A 24 -3.46 -5.19 3.01
C ILE A 24 -3.74 -4.09 4.04
N LEU A 25 -4.41 -3.03 3.61
CA LEU A 25 -4.66 -1.86 4.46
C LEU A 25 -5.53 -2.24 5.66
N THR A 26 -6.58 -3.03 5.44
CA THR A 26 -7.47 -3.47 6.51
C THR A 26 -6.76 -4.38 7.50
N SER A 27 -5.99 -5.34 7.01
CA SER A 27 -5.24 -6.27 7.86
C SER A 27 -4.24 -5.54 8.75
N ILE A 28 -3.50 -4.60 8.19
CA ILE A 28 -2.52 -3.81 8.95
C ILE A 28 -3.23 -2.90 9.96
N ARG A 29 -4.30 -2.22 9.53
CA ARG A 29 -5.06 -1.33 10.41
C ARG A 29 -5.65 -2.09 11.59
N ASN A 30 -6.27 -3.23 11.36
CA ASN A 30 -6.85 -4.05 12.42
C ASN A 30 -5.79 -4.55 13.39
N ALA A 31 -4.63 -4.96 12.88
CA ALA A 31 -3.53 -5.40 13.73
C ALA A 31 -3.00 -4.28 14.62
N TYR A 32 -2.91 -3.06 14.10
CA TYR A 32 -2.52 -1.91 14.93
C TYR A 32 -3.56 -1.60 16.00
N MET A 33 -4.85 -1.68 15.65
CA MET A 33 -5.93 -1.45 16.61
C MET A 33 -5.94 -2.50 17.72
N ASP A 34 -5.67 -3.75 17.38
CA ASP A 34 -5.63 -4.87 18.32
C ASP A 34 -4.28 -5.02 19.02
N GLN A 35 -3.33 -4.11 18.77
CA GLN A 35 -1.98 -4.13 19.30
C GLN A 35 -1.22 -5.43 18.95
N LYS A 36 -1.55 -6.06 17.85
CA LYS A 36 -0.84 -7.23 17.34
C LYS A 36 0.43 -6.80 16.63
N ARG A 37 1.50 -7.53 16.89
CA ARG A 37 2.79 -7.26 16.27
C ARG A 37 2.95 -7.94 14.92
N VAL A 38 2.29 -9.05 14.71
CA VAL A 38 2.45 -9.89 13.53
C VAL A 38 1.14 -9.97 12.76
N VAL A 39 1.21 -9.79 11.45
CA VAL A 39 0.07 -9.88 10.54
C VAL A 39 0.39 -10.87 9.44
N ARG A 40 -0.58 -11.70 9.09
CA ARG A 40 -0.46 -12.67 8.02
C ARG A 40 -1.44 -12.29 6.90
N ILE A 41 -0.93 -12.15 5.68
CA ILE A 41 -1.74 -11.83 4.51
C ILE A 41 -1.43 -12.80 3.37
N THR A 42 -2.38 -12.96 2.46
CA THR A 42 -2.19 -13.82 1.28
C THR A 42 -1.14 -13.23 0.36
N SER A 43 -0.18 -14.06 -0.06
CA SER A 43 0.88 -13.63 -0.96
C SER A 43 0.42 -13.65 -2.41
N THR A 44 0.48 -12.51 -3.06
CA THR A 44 0.36 -12.34 -4.51
C THR A 44 1.49 -11.44 -4.97
N ASN A 45 1.74 -11.38 -6.27
CA ASN A 45 2.78 -10.48 -6.79
C ASN A 45 2.53 -9.03 -6.39
N SER A 46 1.29 -8.60 -6.44
CA SER A 46 0.93 -7.23 -6.09
C SER A 46 1.07 -6.95 -4.60
N THR A 47 0.61 -7.88 -3.76
CA THR A 47 0.75 -7.80 -2.31
C THR A 47 2.22 -7.72 -1.92
N GLU A 48 3.03 -8.59 -2.51
CA GLU A 48 4.45 -8.63 -2.24
C GLU A 48 5.15 -7.33 -2.62
N ASN A 49 4.81 -6.74 -3.76
CA ASN A 49 5.39 -5.48 -4.21
C ASN A 49 5.02 -4.32 -3.29
N VAL A 50 3.78 -4.24 -2.85
CA VAL A 50 3.34 -3.23 -1.89
C VAL A 50 4.06 -3.40 -0.55
N VAL A 51 4.15 -4.61 -0.06
CA VAL A 51 4.80 -4.92 1.22
C VAL A 51 6.30 -4.60 1.16
N LYS A 52 6.96 -4.87 0.04
CA LYS A 52 8.36 -4.49 -0.14
C LYS A 52 8.58 -2.98 -0.03
N ILE A 53 7.65 -2.20 -0.56
CA ILE A 53 7.70 -0.74 -0.42
C ILE A 53 7.52 -0.34 1.05
N LEU A 54 6.56 -0.92 1.76
CA LEU A 54 6.35 -0.65 3.18
C LEU A 54 7.59 -0.98 4.01
N LEU A 55 8.25 -2.08 3.70
CA LEU A 55 9.49 -2.48 4.37
C LEU A 55 10.63 -1.50 4.10
N ARG A 56 10.84 -1.14 2.83
CA ARG A 56 11.90 -0.23 2.41
C ARG A 56 11.74 1.16 3.02
N GLU A 57 10.50 1.65 3.10
CA GLU A 57 10.21 2.97 3.65
C GLU A 57 10.14 2.96 5.20
N GLY A 58 10.31 1.80 5.82
CA GLY A 58 10.37 1.68 7.27
C GLY A 58 9.03 1.67 7.99
N PHE A 59 7.92 1.47 7.28
CA PHE A 59 6.60 1.38 7.89
C PHE A 59 6.34 0.04 8.58
N ILE A 60 7.01 -1.00 8.13
CA ILE A 60 7.01 -2.31 8.79
C ILE A 60 8.44 -2.69 9.15
N GLU A 61 8.59 -3.54 10.15
CA GLU A 61 9.89 -3.94 10.66
C GLU A 61 10.50 -5.09 9.86
N ASN A 62 9.68 -6.06 9.49
CA ASN A 62 10.14 -7.25 8.76
C ASN A 62 9.02 -7.88 7.96
N MET A 63 9.43 -8.68 6.97
CA MET A 63 8.54 -9.47 6.14
C MET A 63 9.20 -10.83 5.89
N ARG A 64 8.45 -11.89 6.00
CA ARG A 64 8.90 -13.22 5.60
C ARG A 64 7.81 -13.94 4.82
N LYS A 65 8.24 -14.84 3.95
CA LYS A 65 7.33 -15.70 3.19
C LYS A 65 7.06 -16.99 3.96
N GLN A 66 5.80 -17.40 3.97
CA GLN A 66 5.38 -18.66 4.59
C GLN A 66 4.50 -19.43 3.61
N ARG A 67 4.71 -20.72 3.55
CA ARG A 67 3.86 -21.61 2.76
C ARG A 67 3.16 -22.59 3.69
N GLU A 68 1.85 -22.66 3.56
CA GLU A 68 1.01 -23.56 4.37
C GLU A 68 -0.14 -24.08 3.52
N ASN A 69 -0.33 -25.41 3.51
CA ASN A 69 -1.41 -26.07 2.76
C ASN A 69 -1.47 -25.64 1.28
N HIS A 70 -0.32 -25.59 0.62
CA HIS A 70 -0.14 -25.17 -0.78
C HIS A 70 -0.50 -23.71 -1.04
N LYS A 71 -0.71 -22.90 0.01
CA LYS A 71 -0.94 -21.45 -0.09
C LYS A 71 0.28 -20.69 0.40
N ASN A 72 0.57 -19.59 -0.30
CA ASN A 72 1.66 -18.70 0.06
C ASN A 72 1.12 -17.53 0.87
N PHE A 73 1.79 -17.22 1.96
CA PHE A 73 1.45 -16.10 2.83
C PHE A 73 2.66 -15.22 3.05
N LEU A 74 2.39 -13.95 3.32
CA LEU A 74 3.38 -13.01 3.81
C LEU A 74 3.10 -12.76 5.29
N VAL A 75 4.14 -12.91 6.11
CA VAL A 75 4.08 -12.62 7.54
C VAL A 75 4.81 -11.32 7.79
N LEU A 76 4.06 -10.30 8.18
CA LEU A 76 4.58 -8.96 8.41
C LEU A 76 4.78 -8.73 9.90
N THR A 77 5.94 -8.21 10.28
CA THR A 77 6.18 -7.73 11.62
C THR A 77 5.99 -6.22 11.64
N LEU A 78 4.99 -5.76 12.36
CA LEU A 78 4.65 -4.35 12.42
C LEU A 78 5.56 -3.60 13.38
N ARG A 79 5.81 -2.34 13.06
CA ARG A 79 6.62 -1.47 13.87
C ARG A 79 5.74 -0.80 14.93
N HIS A 80 5.74 -1.32 16.15
CA HIS A 80 5.13 -0.66 17.26
C HIS A 80 6.19 0.17 17.97
N GLN A 81 6.06 1.48 17.94
CA GLN A 81 6.85 2.30 18.83
C GLN A 81 6.35 2.04 20.26
N ARG A 82 7.26 1.69 21.13
CA ARG A 82 6.98 1.63 22.57
C ARG A 82 6.77 3.05 23.10
N ALA A 83 5.65 3.65 22.74
CA ALA A 83 5.31 4.94 23.31
C ALA A 83 4.66 4.70 24.67
N ARG A 84 5.44 4.81 25.69
CA ARG A 84 4.97 4.72 27.08
C ARG A 84 3.89 5.73 27.45
N LYS A 85 3.61 6.73 26.61
CA LYS A 85 2.75 7.86 27.00
C LYS A 85 1.63 8.25 26.06
N LYS A 86 1.56 7.76 24.81
CA LYS A 86 0.48 8.13 23.87
C LYS A 86 0.20 7.02 22.87
N PRO A 87 -0.73 6.10 23.15
CA PRO A 87 -1.02 4.97 22.26
C PRO A 87 -1.57 5.36 20.89
N TYR A 88 -2.08 6.59 20.70
CA TYR A 88 -2.70 7.03 19.44
C TYR A 88 -1.69 7.59 18.43
N ARG A 89 -0.47 7.92 18.82
CA ARG A 89 0.51 8.53 17.92
C ARG A 89 1.26 7.54 17.05
N ASN A 90 1.05 6.26 17.29
CA ASN A 90 1.77 5.20 16.60
C ASN A 90 0.92 4.47 15.57
N LEU A 91 -0.30 4.96 15.34
CA LEU A 91 -1.14 4.43 14.30
C LEU A 91 -0.60 4.87 12.96
N LEU A 92 -0.23 3.90 12.16
CA LEU A 92 0.06 4.12 10.76
C LEU A 92 -1.22 4.58 10.07
N ASN A 93 -1.17 5.74 9.44
CA ASN A 93 -2.31 6.23 8.68
C ASN A 93 -2.26 5.63 7.28
N LEU A 94 -3.25 4.81 6.99
CA LEU A 94 -3.40 4.12 5.73
C LEU A 94 -4.67 4.63 5.05
N ASN A 95 -4.51 5.43 4.00
CA ASN A 95 -5.62 6.00 3.30
C ASN A 95 -5.69 5.47 1.87
N ARG A 96 -6.75 4.74 1.57
CA ARG A 96 -6.98 4.26 0.23
C ARG A 96 -7.53 5.37 -0.65
N ILE A 97 -6.99 5.51 -1.87
CA ILE A 97 -7.40 6.54 -2.82
C ILE A 97 -8.18 5.93 -3.98
N SER A 98 -7.58 5.07 -4.77
CA SER A 98 -8.29 4.36 -5.83
C SER A 98 -9.11 3.20 -5.27
N ARG A 99 -10.32 3.01 -5.79
CA ARG A 99 -11.24 1.93 -5.40
C ARG A 99 -11.71 1.20 -6.66
N PRO A 100 -12.18 -0.06 -6.56
CA PRO A 100 -12.62 -0.80 -7.74
C PRO A 100 -13.68 -0.08 -8.57
N GLY A 101 -14.58 0.66 -7.92
CA GLY A 101 -15.63 1.43 -8.62
C GLY A 101 -15.19 2.79 -9.12
N LEU A 102 -14.06 3.33 -8.64
CA LEU A 102 -13.59 4.66 -8.98
C LEU A 102 -12.08 4.71 -8.87
N ARG A 103 -11.39 4.67 -10.00
CA ARG A 103 -9.93 4.70 -10.06
C ARG A 103 -9.42 6.08 -10.36
N ILE A 104 -8.35 6.47 -9.69
CA ILE A 104 -7.79 7.81 -9.77
C ILE A 104 -6.40 7.73 -10.38
N TYR A 105 -6.22 8.42 -11.51
CA TYR A 105 -4.95 8.50 -12.23
C TYR A 105 -4.38 9.90 -12.17
N VAL A 106 -3.07 10.00 -12.10
CA VAL A 106 -2.38 11.29 -12.10
C VAL A 106 -1.18 11.26 -13.02
N ASN A 107 -0.86 12.43 -13.55
CA ASN A 107 0.39 12.69 -14.23
C ASN A 107 1.49 12.84 -13.17
N TYR A 108 2.75 12.53 -13.52
CA TYR A 108 3.87 12.62 -12.59
C TYR A 108 4.05 14.02 -11.98
N GLN A 109 3.68 15.07 -12.72
CA GLN A 109 3.76 16.46 -12.23
C GLN A 109 2.73 16.79 -11.17
N ARG A 110 1.65 16.02 -11.10
CA ARG A 110 0.52 16.27 -10.20
C ARG A 110 0.38 15.25 -9.08
N ILE A 111 1.38 14.41 -8.90
CA ILE A 111 1.37 13.43 -7.80
C ILE A 111 1.41 14.21 -6.48
N PRO A 112 0.43 13.99 -5.58
CA PRO A 112 0.39 14.72 -4.32
C PRO A 112 1.56 14.35 -3.41
N ARG A 113 2.01 15.30 -2.62
CA ARG A 113 2.98 15.07 -1.55
C ARG A 113 2.24 14.98 -0.23
N ILE A 114 2.52 13.94 0.51
CA ILE A 114 1.88 13.69 1.81
C ILE A 114 2.78 14.22 2.91
N LEU A 115 2.25 15.09 3.76
CA LEU A 115 2.98 15.70 4.88
C LEU A 115 4.34 16.28 4.47
N GLY A 116 4.38 17.03 3.36
CA GLY A 116 5.61 17.65 2.87
C GLY A 116 6.70 16.65 2.46
N GLY A 117 6.33 15.41 2.14
CA GLY A 117 7.27 14.36 1.74
C GLY A 117 7.61 13.38 2.86
N MET A 118 7.06 13.54 4.07
CA MET A 118 7.24 12.58 5.16
C MET A 118 6.42 11.32 4.98
N GLY A 119 5.28 11.42 4.31
CA GLY A 119 4.47 10.27 3.91
C GLY A 119 4.80 9.82 2.50
N ILE A 120 4.21 8.72 2.09
CA ILE A 120 4.36 8.19 0.74
C ILE A 120 3.00 8.00 0.07
N VAL A 121 3.03 8.06 -1.26
CA VAL A 121 1.92 7.62 -2.11
C VAL A 121 2.41 6.41 -2.87
N ILE A 122 1.60 5.37 -2.93
CA ILE A 122 1.91 4.17 -3.71
C ILE A 122 1.09 4.23 -5.00
N LEU A 123 1.79 4.11 -6.12
CA LEU A 123 1.18 4.16 -7.46
C LEU A 123 1.38 2.84 -8.20
N SER A 124 0.40 2.52 -9.04
CA SER A 124 0.54 1.47 -10.05
C SER A 124 0.83 2.16 -11.38
N THR A 125 2.00 1.90 -11.94
CA THR A 125 2.47 2.50 -13.18
C THR A 125 2.74 1.44 -14.25
N SER A 126 3.04 1.88 -15.46
CA SER A 126 3.43 0.97 -16.55
C SER A 126 4.70 0.18 -16.23
N ARG A 127 5.52 0.66 -15.31
CA ARG A 127 6.76 -0.01 -14.86
C ARG A 127 6.60 -0.75 -13.53
N GLY A 128 5.36 -0.93 -13.05
CA GLY A 128 5.06 -1.63 -11.82
C GLY A 128 4.60 -0.72 -10.70
N ILE A 129 4.55 -1.27 -9.51
CA ILE A 129 4.14 -0.55 -8.30
C ILE A 129 5.36 0.19 -7.74
N MET A 130 5.19 1.47 -7.50
CA MET A 130 6.28 2.32 -7.00
C MET A 130 5.76 3.43 -6.10
N THR A 131 6.68 4.13 -5.43
CA THR A 131 6.35 5.29 -4.61
C THR A 131 6.22 6.54 -5.47
N ASP A 132 5.61 7.59 -4.89
CA ASP A 132 5.50 8.89 -5.53
C ASP A 132 6.88 9.47 -5.88
N ARG A 133 7.85 9.30 -5.00
CA ARG A 133 9.22 9.77 -5.23
C ARG A 133 9.86 9.11 -6.44
N GLU A 134 9.75 7.79 -6.53
CA GLU A 134 10.27 7.05 -7.67
C GLU A 134 9.57 7.45 -8.98
N ALA A 135 8.25 7.59 -8.94
CA ALA A 135 7.47 7.98 -10.10
C ALA A 135 7.85 9.38 -10.60
N ARG A 136 8.08 10.32 -9.69
CA ARG A 136 8.54 11.67 -10.06
C ARG A 136 9.94 11.65 -10.69
N LEU A 137 10.83 10.86 -10.11
CA LEU A 137 12.19 10.74 -10.65
C LEU A 137 12.21 10.12 -12.03
N GLU A 138 11.35 9.14 -12.28
CA GLU A 138 11.25 8.50 -13.60
C GLU A 138 10.36 9.27 -14.58
N GLY A 139 9.65 10.30 -14.13
CA GLY A 139 8.76 11.07 -14.96
C GLY A 139 7.53 10.29 -15.41
N ILE A 140 7.02 9.39 -14.57
CA ILE A 140 5.92 8.50 -14.90
C ILE A 140 4.73 8.79 -13.99
N GLY A 141 3.55 8.93 -14.59
CA GLY A 141 2.30 8.95 -13.86
C GLY A 141 1.69 7.55 -13.77
N GLY A 142 0.59 7.44 -13.05
CA GLY A 142 -0.13 6.18 -12.91
C GLY A 142 -1.34 6.30 -12.01
N GLU A 143 -1.86 5.15 -11.62
CA GLU A 143 -2.99 5.04 -10.71
C GLU A 143 -2.51 5.20 -9.27
N ILE A 144 -3.12 6.12 -8.54
CA ILE A 144 -2.83 6.29 -7.11
C ILE A 144 -3.58 5.22 -6.34
N LEU A 145 -2.86 4.30 -5.71
CA LEU A 145 -3.47 3.23 -4.94
C LEU A 145 -3.83 3.68 -3.53
N CYS A 146 -2.87 4.21 -2.82
CA CYS A 146 -3.06 4.63 -1.43
C CYS A 146 -1.98 5.64 -1.01
N SER A 147 -2.23 6.27 0.13
CA SER A 147 -1.24 7.11 0.80
C SER A 147 -1.01 6.61 2.22
N ILE A 148 0.22 6.76 2.70
CA ILE A 148 0.64 6.23 3.99
C ILE A 148 1.53 7.28 4.71
N TRP A 149 1.21 7.53 5.97
CA TRP A 149 2.03 8.43 6.79
C TRP A 149 2.01 8.10 8.27
#